data_6b9cae7548ec65fa9c9e91d33de21dd1
#
_entry.id   6b9cae7548ec65fa9c9e91d33de21dd1
#
_cell.length_a   1.000
_cell.length_b   1.000
_cell.length_c   1.000
_cell.angle_alpha   90.00
_cell.angle_beta   90.00
_cell.angle_gamma   90.00
#
_symmetry.space_group_name_H-M   'P 1'
#
loop_
_entity.id
_entity.type
_entity.pdbx_description
1 polymer ?
#
loop_
_entity_poly.entity_id
_entity_poly.type
_entity_poly.pdbx_seq_one_letter_code
_entity_poly.pdbx_strand_id
1 'polypeptide(L)'
;MIKIEELKVCATINRAASVKKDKKGASYLSCGVVLPITGKNGETKELFINVMMAPSKGNVSELTVGRRVNLAGEMSIQKHNGKPCCYLRPESVELTNDGTDAIEGVLSFRGKLGKKDVELKEDKNGKIFLVFSAFSVDKTKDVAEFTWVNFLYFDPQNEDFLKPGTYIDAKGQVQFGVYNDAITLDCRVSEVKPWELDKK
;
A
#
# COMPACT_ATOMS: atom_id res chain seq x y z
N MET A 1 -1.86 -6.36 -9.40
CA MET A 1 -2.69 -6.14 -8.19
C MET A 1 -1.75 -5.87 -7.03
N ILE A 2 -2.03 -4.86 -6.23
CA ILE A 2 -1.25 -4.50 -5.04
C ILE A 2 -2.15 -4.61 -3.81
N LYS A 3 -1.72 -5.42 -2.84
CA LYS A 3 -2.38 -5.59 -1.55
C LYS A 3 -1.37 -5.42 -0.43
N ILE A 4 -1.83 -4.96 0.71
CA ILE A 4 -1.08 -4.98 1.95
C ILE A 4 -1.87 -5.83 2.93
N GLU A 5 -1.28 -6.94 3.31
CA GLU A 5 -1.79 -7.94 4.24
C GLU A 5 -1.20 -7.66 5.64
N GLU A 6 -1.79 -8.21 6.68
CA GLU A 6 -1.33 -8.01 8.08
C GLU A 6 -1.13 -6.52 8.42
N LEU A 7 -1.94 -5.67 7.80
CA LEU A 7 -1.82 -4.23 7.96
C LEU A 7 -2.20 -3.80 9.38
N LYS A 8 -1.36 -2.94 9.95
CA LYS A 8 -1.64 -2.19 11.17
C LYS A 8 -1.46 -0.71 10.88
N VAL A 9 -2.46 0.09 11.23
CA VAL A 9 -2.46 1.54 11.03
C VAL A 9 -2.90 2.21 12.32
N CYS A 10 -2.11 3.19 12.79
CA CYS A 10 -2.55 4.16 13.78
C CYS A 10 -2.65 5.52 13.08
N ALA A 11 -3.85 6.10 13.05
CA ALA A 11 -4.11 7.30 12.26
C ALA A 11 -5.23 8.15 12.86
N THR A 12 -5.41 9.35 12.31
CA THR A 12 -6.49 10.26 12.69
C THR A 12 -7.66 10.14 11.71
N ILE A 13 -8.88 10.11 12.21
CA ILE A 13 -10.10 10.14 11.39
C ILE A 13 -10.25 11.53 10.79
N ASN A 14 -10.17 11.66 9.48
CA ASN A 14 -10.35 12.91 8.75
C ASN A 14 -11.74 13.04 8.11
N ARG A 15 -12.46 11.92 7.98
CA ARG A 15 -13.86 11.88 7.51
C ARG A 15 -14.64 10.95 8.40
N ALA A 16 -15.64 11.48 9.09
CA ALA A 16 -16.51 10.74 10.00
C ALA A 16 -17.18 9.53 9.33
N ALA A 17 -17.48 8.53 10.13
CA ALA A 17 -18.18 7.35 9.64
C ALA A 17 -19.60 7.67 9.20
N SER A 18 -20.02 7.04 8.13
CA SER A 18 -21.38 7.08 7.61
C SER A 18 -21.82 5.71 7.10
N VAL A 19 -23.10 5.40 7.22
CA VAL A 19 -23.69 4.20 6.64
C VAL A 19 -23.87 4.41 5.15
N LYS A 20 -23.37 3.48 4.35
CA LYS A 20 -23.56 3.45 2.90
C LYS A 20 -24.15 2.13 2.48
N LYS A 21 -24.66 2.07 1.25
CA LYS A 21 -25.15 0.83 0.61
C LYS A 21 -24.27 0.52 -0.59
N ASP A 22 -23.94 -0.75 -0.76
CA ASP A 22 -23.28 -1.24 -1.96
C ASP A 22 -24.29 -1.37 -3.13
N LYS A 23 -23.78 -1.81 -4.29
CA LYS A 23 -24.62 -2.01 -5.50
C LYS A 23 -25.69 -3.09 -5.35
N LYS A 24 -25.56 -3.97 -4.33
CA LYS A 24 -26.51 -5.04 -4.01
C LYS A 24 -27.47 -4.64 -2.88
N GLY A 25 -27.36 -3.40 -2.36
CA GLY A 25 -28.18 -2.90 -1.27
C GLY A 25 -27.69 -3.25 0.14
N ALA A 26 -26.57 -3.98 0.27
CA ALA A 26 -26.00 -4.29 1.57
C ALA A 26 -25.38 -3.07 2.22
N SER A 27 -25.69 -2.85 3.50
CA SER A 27 -25.17 -1.71 4.27
C SER A 27 -23.74 -1.96 4.74
N TYR A 28 -22.91 -0.92 4.68
CA TYR A 28 -21.57 -0.91 5.24
C TYR A 28 -21.25 0.46 5.87
N LEU A 29 -20.31 0.51 6.80
CA LEU A 29 -19.75 1.76 7.31
C LEU A 29 -18.56 2.18 6.46
N SER A 30 -18.49 3.48 6.17
CA SER A 30 -17.35 4.09 5.48
C SER A 30 -16.88 5.31 6.26
N CYS A 31 -15.59 5.36 6.59
CA CYS A 31 -14.91 6.53 7.11
C CYS A 31 -13.61 6.79 6.35
N GLY A 32 -12.93 7.89 6.64
CA GLY A 32 -11.60 8.17 6.12
C GLY A 32 -10.64 8.38 7.26
N VAL A 33 -9.39 7.90 7.10
CA VAL A 33 -8.30 8.21 8.01
C VAL A 33 -7.15 8.83 7.24
N VAL A 34 -6.35 9.61 7.92
CA VAL A 34 -5.19 10.30 7.37
C VAL A 34 -4.00 10.11 8.32
N LEU A 35 -2.82 9.93 7.73
CA LEU A 35 -1.57 9.97 8.46
C LEU A 35 -0.49 10.66 7.63
N PRO A 36 0.42 11.43 8.28
CA PRO A 36 1.53 12.09 7.60
C PRO A 36 2.60 11.07 7.22
N ILE A 37 3.09 11.17 5.99
CA ILE A 37 4.25 10.42 5.49
C ILE A 37 5.37 11.43 5.26
N THR A 38 6.50 11.25 5.93
CA THR A 38 7.66 12.13 5.80
C THR A 38 8.72 11.47 4.93
N GLY A 39 9.11 12.17 3.89
CA GLY A 39 10.19 11.75 2.98
C GLY A 39 11.57 11.98 3.58
N LYS A 40 12.60 11.42 2.93
CA LYS A 40 14.01 11.54 3.37
C LYS A 40 14.53 12.97 3.40
N ASN A 41 13.94 13.86 2.60
CA ASN A 41 14.26 15.30 2.54
C ASN A 41 13.49 16.14 3.58
N GLY A 42 12.70 15.51 4.47
CA GLY A 42 11.86 16.19 5.46
C GLY A 42 10.51 16.67 4.92
N GLU A 43 10.24 16.50 3.64
CA GLU A 43 8.92 16.82 3.05
C GLU A 43 7.86 15.88 3.57
N THR A 44 6.70 16.42 3.99
CA THR A 44 5.60 15.62 4.53
C THR A 44 4.37 15.73 3.64
N LYS A 45 3.74 14.58 3.35
CA LYS A 45 2.48 14.46 2.62
C LYS A 45 1.48 13.62 3.39
N GLU A 46 0.21 13.93 3.22
CA GLU A 46 -0.88 13.18 3.85
C GLU A 46 -1.27 11.96 3.01
N LEU A 47 -1.19 10.79 3.63
CA LEU A 47 -1.75 9.56 3.07
C LEU A 47 -3.19 9.41 3.53
N PHE A 48 -4.13 9.48 2.57
CA PHE A 48 -5.56 9.27 2.81
C PHE A 48 -5.93 7.81 2.57
N ILE A 49 -6.60 7.19 3.55
CA ILE A 49 -7.06 5.80 3.48
C ILE A 49 -8.58 5.77 3.64
N ASN A 50 -9.27 5.20 2.66
CA ASN A 50 -10.69 4.92 2.73
C ASN A 50 -10.92 3.63 3.50
N VAL A 51 -11.62 3.69 4.61
CA VAL A 51 -11.96 2.55 5.46
C VAL A 51 -13.38 2.10 5.16
N MET A 52 -13.57 0.82 4.93
CA MET A 52 -14.87 0.20 4.64
C MET A 52 -15.03 -1.04 5.50
N MET A 53 -16.08 -1.11 6.33
CA MET A 53 -16.27 -2.19 7.28
C MET A 53 -17.74 -2.60 7.41
N ALA A 54 -17.98 -3.81 7.93
CA ALA A 54 -19.33 -4.23 8.30
C ALA A 54 -19.89 -3.32 9.41
N PRO A 55 -21.21 -3.06 9.44
CA PRO A 55 -21.82 -2.20 10.46
C PRO A 55 -21.57 -2.68 11.90
N SER A 56 -21.36 -3.98 12.10
CA SER A 56 -21.04 -4.58 13.40
C SER A 56 -19.63 -4.30 13.92
N LYS A 57 -18.72 -3.79 13.07
CA LYS A 57 -17.31 -3.56 13.43
C LYS A 57 -17.01 -2.14 13.91
N GLY A 58 -17.99 -1.24 13.89
CA GLY A 58 -17.76 0.14 14.32
C GLY A 58 -19.05 0.84 14.73
N ASN A 59 -18.91 1.90 15.51
CA ASN A 59 -20.01 2.76 15.92
C ASN A 59 -19.87 4.12 15.21
N VAL A 60 -20.89 4.49 14.42
CA VAL A 60 -20.91 5.76 13.68
C VAL A 60 -20.72 6.97 14.60
N SER A 61 -21.33 6.95 15.79
CA SER A 61 -21.25 8.05 16.74
C SER A 61 -19.87 8.22 17.38
N GLU A 62 -19.03 7.21 17.35
CA GLU A 62 -17.72 7.19 17.95
C GLU A 62 -16.60 7.48 16.92
N LEU A 63 -16.81 7.06 15.66
CA LEU A 63 -15.85 7.26 14.57
C LEU A 63 -16.00 8.65 13.94
N THR A 64 -15.67 9.67 14.71
CA THR A 64 -15.82 11.10 14.36
C THR A 64 -14.48 11.73 13.99
N VAL A 65 -14.52 12.84 13.25
CA VAL A 65 -13.32 13.57 12.82
C VAL A 65 -12.50 14.01 14.03
N GLY A 66 -11.18 13.88 13.90
CA GLY A 66 -10.19 14.22 14.93
C GLY A 66 -9.91 13.09 15.93
N ARG A 67 -10.74 12.04 16.00
CA ARG A 67 -10.45 10.88 16.84
C ARG A 67 -9.32 10.05 16.23
N ARG A 68 -8.51 9.47 17.11
CA ARG A 68 -7.47 8.54 16.71
C ARG A 68 -7.99 7.11 16.74
N VAL A 69 -7.50 6.29 15.82
CA VAL A 69 -7.95 4.91 15.67
C VAL A 69 -6.79 3.99 15.28
N ASN A 70 -6.75 2.82 15.91
CA ASN A 70 -5.95 1.69 15.50
C ASN A 70 -6.80 0.77 14.62
N LEU A 71 -6.31 0.45 13.45
CA LEU A 71 -6.95 -0.41 12.46
C LEU A 71 -6.02 -1.56 12.13
N ALA A 72 -6.51 -2.79 12.13
CA ALA A 72 -5.79 -3.93 11.57
C ALA A 72 -6.65 -4.62 10.52
N GLY A 73 -6.02 -5.12 9.43
CA GLY A 73 -6.74 -5.79 8.35
C GLY A 73 -5.98 -5.82 7.04
N GLU A 74 -6.69 -5.73 5.93
CA GLU A 74 -6.14 -5.73 4.59
C GLU A 74 -6.41 -4.41 3.85
N MET A 75 -5.43 -3.92 3.11
CA MET A 75 -5.56 -2.75 2.27
C MET A 75 -5.24 -3.07 0.81
N SER A 76 -6.07 -2.61 -0.10
CA SER A 76 -5.78 -2.60 -1.53
C SER A 76 -5.39 -1.20 -1.98
N ILE A 77 -4.41 -1.13 -2.88
CA ILE A 77 -3.98 0.12 -3.50
C ILE A 77 -4.32 0.05 -4.98
N GLN A 78 -5.07 1.02 -5.45
CA GLN A 78 -5.45 1.20 -6.84
C GLN A 78 -5.13 2.64 -7.26
N LYS A 79 -5.00 2.88 -8.55
CA LYS A 79 -4.90 4.23 -9.08
C LYS A 79 -6.24 4.65 -9.68
N HIS A 80 -6.66 5.86 -9.42
CA HIS A 80 -7.87 6.43 -10.00
C HIS A 80 -7.64 7.88 -10.38
N ASN A 81 -7.82 8.21 -11.66
CA ASN A 81 -7.53 9.53 -12.22
C ASN A 81 -6.10 10.02 -11.87
N GLY A 82 -5.12 9.13 -12.02
CA GLY A 82 -3.72 9.43 -11.75
C GLY A 82 -3.32 9.47 -10.27
N LYS A 83 -4.27 9.36 -9.32
CA LYS A 83 -4.00 9.43 -7.87
C LYS A 83 -4.09 8.06 -7.22
N PRO A 84 -3.19 7.71 -6.29
CA PRO A 84 -3.30 6.49 -5.52
C PRO A 84 -4.53 6.57 -4.60
N CYS A 85 -5.32 5.50 -4.59
CA CYS A 85 -6.48 5.32 -3.73
C CYS A 85 -6.27 4.08 -2.87
N CYS A 86 -6.20 4.28 -1.56
CA CYS A 86 -6.05 3.23 -0.57
C CYS A 86 -7.42 2.85 -0.01
N TYR A 87 -7.74 1.55 -0.02
CA TYR A 87 -9.00 1.02 0.50
C TYR A 87 -8.69 -0.05 1.54
N LEU A 88 -8.93 0.28 2.81
CA LEU A 88 -8.73 -0.61 3.95
C LEU A 88 -10.04 -1.29 4.34
N ARG A 89 -9.98 -2.61 4.49
CA ARG A 89 -11.02 -3.45 5.08
C ARG A 89 -10.51 -3.95 6.43
N PRO A 90 -10.91 -3.30 7.54
CA PRO A 90 -10.38 -3.67 8.84
C PRO A 90 -11.03 -4.96 9.35
N GLU A 91 -10.20 -5.77 10.00
CA GLU A 91 -10.62 -6.89 10.84
C GLU A 91 -10.93 -6.42 12.25
N SER A 92 -10.12 -5.46 12.77
CA SER A 92 -10.35 -4.80 14.05
C SER A 92 -10.29 -3.27 13.91
N VAL A 93 -11.05 -2.60 14.78
CA VAL A 93 -11.16 -1.14 14.88
C VAL A 93 -11.19 -0.78 16.36
N GLU A 94 -10.20 -0.03 16.82
CA GLU A 94 -10.07 0.37 18.21
C GLU A 94 -9.77 1.86 18.29
N LEU A 95 -10.60 2.60 19.01
CA LEU A 95 -10.32 4.00 19.32
C LEU A 95 -9.19 4.09 20.33
N THR A 96 -8.29 5.03 20.13
CA THR A 96 -7.20 5.32 21.06
C THR A 96 -7.09 6.81 21.32
N ASN A 97 -6.59 7.20 22.48
CA ASN A 97 -6.24 8.58 22.75
C ASN A 97 -4.73 8.82 22.59
N ASP A 98 -3.95 7.73 22.53
CA ASP A 98 -2.51 7.73 22.45
C ASP A 98 -2.03 7.03 21.19
N GLY A 99 -0.77 7.21 20.86
CA GLY A 99 -0.11 6.57 19.74
C GLY A 99 0.39 7.57 18.70
N THR A 100 1.53 7.24 18.11
CA THR A 100 2.09 7.94 16.95
C THR A 100 1.49 7.41 15.67
N ASP A 101 1.41 8.27 14.65
CA ASP A 101 1.00 7.84 13.33
C ASP A 101 1.96 6.76 12.82
N ALA A 102 1.40 5.62 12.43
CA ALA A 102 2.15 4.46 11.99
C ALA A 102 1.37 3.66 10.95
N ILE A 103 2.10 3.06 10.03
CA ILE A 103 1.56 2.10 9.07
C ILE A 103 2.59 1.00 8.82
N GLU A 104 2.20 -0.23 9.06
CA GLU A 104 3.02 -1.43 8.89
C GLU A 104 2.20 -2.51 8.22
N GLY A 105 2.85 -3.37 7.43
CA GLY A 105 2.20 -4.51 6.80
C GLY A 105 3.07 -5.18 5.76
N VAL A 106 2.57 -6.28 5.22
CA VAL A 106 3.23 -7.08 4.19
C VAL A 106 2.62 -6.74 2.83
N LEU A 107 3.42 -6.12 1.97
CA LEU A 107 3.03 -5.87 0.59
C LEU A 107 3.07 -7.18 -0.19
N SER A 108 1.97 -7.49 -0.89
CA SER A 108 1.86 -8.53 -1.91
C SER A 108 1.68 -7.85 -3.27
N PHE A 109 2.59 -8.10 -4.18
CA PHE A 109 2.66 -7.44 -5.48
C PHE A 109 2.70 -8.45 -6.62
N ARG A 110 1.91 -8.22 -7.65
CA ARG A 110 2.02 -8.87 -8.95
C ARG A 110 2.04 -7.84 -10.05
N GLY A 111 3.07 -7.89 -10.89
CA GLY A 111 3.22 -6.92 -11.96
C GLY A 111 4.45 -7.15 -12.81
N LYS A 112 4.82 -6.13 -13.57
CA LYS A 112 5.90 -6.18 -14.57
C LYS A 112 7.04 -5.26 -14.18
N LEU A 113 8.28 -5.73 -14.31
CA LEU A 113 9.46 -4.87 -14.13
C LEU A 113 9.46 -3.75 -15.16
N GLY A 114 9.93 -2.59 -14.71
CA GLY A 114 10.15 -1.43 -15.56
C GLY A 114 11.21 -1.68 -16.65
N LYS A 115 11.49 -0.64 -17.43
CA LYS A 115 12.48 -0.69 -18.50
C LYS A 115 13.93 -0.49 -18.00
N LYS A 116 14.10 0.05 -16.79
CA LYS A 116 15.42 0.23 -16.18
C LYS A 116 15.95 -1.11 -15.70
N ASP A 117 17.24 -1.29 -15.86
CA ASP A 117 17.93 -2.46 -15.31
C ASP A 117 17.85 -2.49 -13.78
N VAL A 118 17.99 -3.67 -13.24
CA VAL A 118 18.15 -3.88 -11.80
C VAL A 118 19.51 -3.38 -11.39
N GLU A 119 19.56 -2.51 -10.38
CA GLU A 119 20.79 -1.90 -9.89
C GLU A 119 21.29 -2.66 -8.66
N LEU A 120 22.56 -3.08 -8.69
CA LEU A 120 23.25 -3.58 -7.51
C LEU A 120 23.80 -2.38 -6.73
N LYS A 121 23.49 -2.30 -5.44
CA LYS A 121 23.95 -1.24 -4.54
C LYS A 121 24.54 -1.84 -3.28
N GLU A 122 25.33 -1.03 -2.60
CA GLU A 122 25.92 -1.33 -1.29
C GLU A 122 25.47 -0.28 -0.29
N ASP A 123 25.08 -0.72 0.90
CA ASP A 123 24.76 0.19 2.00
C ASP A 123 26.04 0.66 2.72
N LYS A 124 25.89 1.60 3.66
CA LYS A 124 27.00 2.15 4.45
C LYS A 124 27.75 1.13 5.33
N ASN A 125 27.22 -0.08 5.47
CA ASN A 125 27.78 -1.18 6.23
C ASN A 125 28.41 -2.26 5.32
N GLY A 126 28.48 -2.00 4.01
CA GLY A 126 29.00 -2.97 3.04
C GLY A 126 27.99 -4.05 2.63
N LYS A 127 26.72 -3.93 3.02
CA LYS A 127 25.70 -4.91 2.68
C LYS A 127 25.16 -4.66 1.27
N ILE A 128 25.25 -5.67 0.42
CA ILE A 128 24.79 -5.61 -0.96
C ILE A 128 23.28 -5.81 -1.03
N PHE A 129 22.61 -5.04 -1.89
CA PHE A 129 21.19 -5.16 -2.17
C PHE A 129 20.85 -4.78 -3.62
N LEU A 130 19.78 -5.35 -4.15
CA LEU A 130 19.22 -4.98 -5.44
C LEU A 130 18.16 -3.90 -5.29
N VAL A 131 18.15 -2.96 -6.24
CA VAL A 131 17.09 -1.94 -6.37
C VAL A 131 16.46 -2.07 -7.75
N PHE A 132 15.16 -2.19 -7.78
CA PHE A 132 14.39 -2.23 -9.02
C PHE A 132 12.99 -1.65 -8.82
N SER A 133 12.32 -1.34 -9.92
CA SER A 133 10.94 -0.84 -9.89
C SER A 133 10.07 -1.68 -10.80
N ALA A 134 8.86 -1.95 -10.35
CA ALA A 134 7.86 -2.66 -11.13
C ALA A 134 6.51 -1.96 -11.01
N PHE A 135 5.61 -2.24 -11.95
CA PHE A 135 4.27 -1.66 -11.95
C PHE A 135 3.20 -2.74 -12.07
N SER A 136 2.11 -2.50 -11.37
CA SER A 136 0.86 -3.22 -11.56
C SER A 136 -0.08 -2.39 -12.43
N VAL A 137 -0.85 -3.06 -13.27
CA VAL A 137 -1.81 -2.41 -14.16
C VAL A 137 -3.22 -2.65 -13.64
N ASP A 138 -3.93 -1.58 -13.37
CA ASP A 138 -5.37 -1.60 -13.10
C ASP A 138 -6.13 -1.26 -14.38
N LYS A 139 -6.86 -2.24 -14.89
CA LYS A 139 -7.75 -2.06 -16.03
C LYS A 139 -9.16 -1.79 -15.52
N THR A 140 -9.45 -0.54 -15.24
CA THR A 140 -10.80 -0.09 -14.94
C THR A 140 -11.33 0.70 -16.12
N LYS A 141 -12.32 0.12 -16.85
CA LYS A 141 -12.90 0.68 -18.07
C LYS A 141 -11.87 0.80 -19.20
N ASP A 142 -11.87 1.91 -19.93
CA ASP A 142 -11.08 2.07 -21.17
C ASP A 142 -9.66 2.64 -20.93
N VAL A 143 -9.28 2.92 -19.69
CA VAL A 143 -7.98 3.51 -19.35
C VAL A 143 -7.18 2.55 -18.47
N ALA A 144 -5.95 2.23 -18.90
CA ALA A 144 -5.00 1.50 -18.08
C ALA A 144 -4.25 2.47 -17.16
N GLU A 145 -4.33 2.25 -15.85
CA GLU A 145 -3.59 3.02 -14.85
C GLU A 145 -2.47 2.16 -14.25
N PHE A 146 -1.30 2.76 -14.06
CA PHE A 146 -0.10 2.09 -13.61
C PHE A 146 0.24 2.52 -12.18
N THR A 147 0.34 1.56 -11.26
CA THR A 147 0.83 1.81 -9.90
C THR A 147 2.23 1.25 -9.76
N TRP A 148 3.19 2.13 -9.52
CA TRP A 148 4.60 1.79 -9.37
C TRP A 148 4.94 1.45 -7.93
N VAL A 149 5.84 0.47 -7.76
CA VAL A 149 6.46 0.09 -6.49
C VAL A 149 7.96 0.02 -6.71
N ASN A 150 8.73 0.58 -5.77
CA ASN A 150 10.17 0.42 -5.71
C ASN A 150 10.52 -0.72 -4.76
N PHE A 151 11.44 -1.57 -5.15
CA PHE A 151 11.85 -2.74 -4.41
C PHE A 151 13.29 -2.62 -3.97
N LEU A 152 13.52 -2.95 -2.69
CA LEU A 152 14.84 -3.10 -2.11
C LEU A 152 14.97 -4.56 -1.64
N TYR A 153 15.84 -5.31 -2.28
CA TYR A 153 16.03 -6.72 -2.00
C TYR A 153 17.42 -6.96 -1.44
N PHE A 154 17.49 -7.20 -0.12
CA PHE A 154 18.72 -7.48 0.60
C PHE A 154 19.04 -8.97 0.53
N ASP A 155 20.34 -9.29 0.47
CA ASP A 155 20.86 -10.66 0.36
C ASP A 155 20.31 -11.43 -0.85
N PRO A 156 20.38 -10.84 -2.07
CA PRO A 156 19.91 -11.54 -3.26
C PRO A 156 20.71 -12.83 -3.49
N GLN A 157 20.02 -13.89 -3.89
CA GLN A 157 20.67 -15.15 -4.24
C GLN A 157 21.09 -15.15 -5.71
N ASN A 158 20.39 -15.86 -6.56
CA ASN A 158 20.59 -15.84 -8.01
C ASN A 158 19.28 -15.47 -8.70
N GLU A 159 19.14 -14.18 -9.04
CA GLU A 159 17.91 -13.58 -9.52
C GLU A 159 18.00 -13.28 -11.03
N ASP A 160 18.51 -14.22 -11.83
CA ASP A 160 18.68 -14.07 -13.28
C ASP A 160 17.39 -13.71 -14.03
N PHE A 161 16.22 -13.98 -13.41
CA PHE A 161 14.93 -13.61 -13.96
C PHE A 161 14.55 -12.13 -13.76
N LEU A 162 15.23 -11.40 -12.89
CA LEU A 162 14.98 -9.97 -12.65
C LEU A 162 15.54 -9.13 -13.81
N LYS A 163 14.88 -9.20 -14.96
CA LYS A 163 15.23 -8.45 -16.17
C LYS A 163 14.08 -7.52 -16.57
N PRO A 164 14.39 -6.38 -17.25
CA PRO A 164 13.38 -5.47 -17.75
C PRO A 164 12.26 -6.20 -18.48
N GLY A 165 11.02 -5.89 -18.10
CA GLY A 165 9.83 -6.48 -18.72
C GLY A 165 9.39 -7.85 -18.22
N THR A 166 10.13 -8.47 -17.31
CA THR A 166 9.71 -9.75 -16.66
C THR A 166 8.53 -9.51 -15.72
N TYR A 167 7.62 -10.46 -15.65
CA TYR A 167 6.55 -10.47 -14.66
C TYR A 167 7.03 -11.13 -13.37
N ILE A 168 6.71 -10.49 -12.25
CA ILE A 168 7.11 -10.96 -10.91
C ILE A 168 5.93 -11.03 -9.95
N ASP A 169 6.03 -11.97 -9.00
CA ASP A 169 5.26 -12.04 -7.76
C ASP A 169 6.25 -11.76 -6.63
N ALA A 170 6.01 -10.69 -5.87
CA ALA A 170 6.91 -10.24 -4.82
C ALA A 170 6.16 -9.98 -3.53
N LYS A 171 6.80 -10.32 -2.39
CA LYS A 171 6.32 -10.02 -1.04
C LYS A 171 7.40 -9.32 -0.24
N GLY A 172 6.99 -8.50 0.71
CA GLY A 172 7.91 -7.85 1.62
C GLY A 172 7.26 -6.77 2.47
N GLN A 173 8.04 -6.16 3.32
CA GLN A 173 7.57 -5.11 4.21
C GLN A 173 7.28 -3.83 3.42
N VAL A 174 6.07 -3.30 3.56
CA VAL A 174 5.66 -2.06 2.91
C VAL A 174 6.33 -0.86 3.59
N GLN A 175 6.69 0.13 2.81
CA GLN A 175 7.09 1.45 3.26
C GLN A 175 6.45 2.50 2.36
N PHE A 176 6.01 3.60 2.98
CA PHE A 176 5.55 4.76 2.24
C PHE A 176 6.61 5.86 2.36
N GLY A 177 6.90 6.52 1.26
CA GLY A 177 7.84 7.62 1.19
C GLY A 177 7.26 8.83 0.45
N VAL A 178 8.05 9.89 0.34
CA VAL A 178 7.73 11.07 -0.49
C VAL A 178 8.88 11.32 -1.43
N TYR A 179 8.56 11.48 -2.72
CA TYR A 179 9.52 11.85 -3.75
C TYR A 179 8.83 12.68 -4.83
N ASN A 180 9.45 13.82 -5.20
CA ASN A 180 8.91 14.76 -6.19
C ASN A 180 7.44 15.12 -5.93
N ASP A 181 7.16 15.58 -4.71
CA ASP A 181 5.82 16.03 -4.26
C ASP A 181 4.74 14.94 -4.29
N ALA A 182 5.11 13.66 -4.42
CA ALA A 182 4.20 12.53 -4.47
C ALA A 182 4.53 11.45 -3.44
N ILE A 183 3.49 10.79 -2.93
CA ILE A 183 3.68 9.60 -2.09
C ILE A 183 4.16 8.46 -2.96
N THR A 184 5.25 7.81 -2.54
CA THR A 184 5.82 6.61 -3.15
C THR A 184 5.48 5.38 -2.33
N LEU A 185 5.45 4.25 -3.02
CA LEU A 185 5.26 2.94 -2.43
C LEU A 185 6.55 2.14 -2.62
N ASP A 186 7.17 1.76 -1.52
CA ASP A 186 8.40 1.00 -1.49
C ASP A 186 8.16 -0.35 -0.80
N CYS A 187 8.91 -1.36 -1.16
CA CYS A 187 8.86 -2.71 -0.61
C CYS A 187 10.26 -3.20 -0.25
N ARG A 188 10.49 -3.52 1.01
CA ARG A 188 11.64 -4.30 1.42
C ARG A 188 11.33 -5.77 1.21
N VAL A 189 11.89 -6.34 0.15
CA VAL A 189 11.57 -7.68 -0.33
C VAL A 189 11.99 -8.75 0.66
N SER A 190 11.08 -9.66 0.97
CA SER A 190 11.35 -10.92 1.68
C SER A 190 11.33 -12.12 0.73
N GLU A 191 10.52 -12.05 -0.32
CA GLU A 191 10.39 -13.10 -1.34
C GLU A 191 10.11 -12.44 -2.70
N VAL A 192 10.78 -12.92 -3.75
CA VAL A 192 10.46 -12.57 -5.14
C VAL A 192 10.64 -13.79 -6.03
N LYS A 193 9.72 -13.98 -6.97
CA LYS A 193 9.76 -15.08 -7.94
C LYS A 193 9.17 -14.66 -9.28
N PRO A 194 9.50 -15.37 -10.37
CA PRO A 194 8.82 -15.17 -11.64
C PRO A 194 7.32 -15.42 -11.47
N TRP A 195 6.52 -14.55 -12.10
CA TRP A 195 5.07 -14.76 -12.19
C TRP A 195 4.73 -15.20 -13.61
N GLU A 196 4.39 -16.47 -13.76
CA GLU A 196 3.88 -17.00 -15.03
C GLU A 196 2.42 -16.56 -15.21
N LEU A 197 2.16 -15.87 -16.32
CA LEU A 197 0.79 -15.55 -16.70
C LEU A 197 0.14 -16.83 -17.20
N ASP A 198 -1.02 -17.18 -16.63
CA ASP A 198 -1.84 -18.27 -17.18
C ASP A 198 -2.05 -18.03 -18.67
N LYS A 199 -1.48 -18.91 -19.48
CA LYS A 199 -1.75 -18.92 -20.93
C LYS A 199 -3.23 -19.29 -21.11
N LYS A 200 -4.05 -18.27 -21.39
CA LYS A 200 -5.43 -18.49 -21.84
C LYS A 200 -5.43 -18.97 -23.26
#